data_307c1729c611f1f93367c39546d45011
#
_entry.id   307c1729c611f1f93367c39546d45011
#
_cell.length_a   1.000
_cell.length_b   1.000
_cell.length_c   1.000
_cell.angle_alpha   90.00
_cell.angle_beta   90.00
_cell.angle_gamma   90.00
#
_symmetry.space_group_name_H-M   'P 1'
#
loop_
_entity.id
_entity.type
_entity.pdbx_description
1 polymer ?
#
loop_
_entity_poly.entity_id
_entity_poly.type
_entity_poly.pdbx_seq_one_letter_code
_entity_poly.pdbx_strand_id
1 'polypeptide(L)'
;LSRLGLEVKTGIGGYGVVGILKGAKPGKKIAWRADIDAMPYKAPDMVDFASKNEGVRHICGHDLHAAVALGIANVLVEQKENLTGTIYFVFQPSEENIKGALAMIDDGLFDMIEPEEMYAMHVTPFPAGTIATKPEEMFSDYKKVDLVFKNKTNSDALFEFGKQAILSLENVAPESKFWNMQNMGDPQIGITHPKSI
;
A
#
# COMPACT_ATOMS: atom_id res chain seq x y z
N LEU A 1 14.88 -0.02 -13.48
CA LEU A 1 14.34 1.13 -14.22
C LEU A 1 15.39 1.71 -15.17
N SER A 2 16.58 2.07 -14.70
CA SER A 2 17.65 2.65 -15.56
C SER A 2 18.04 1.72 -16.71
N ARG A 3 18.10 0.40 -16.50
CA ARG A 3 18.36 -0.59 -17.58
C ARG A 3 17.25 -0.64 -18.63
N LEU A 4 16.03 -0.23 -18.28
CA LEU A 4 14.89 -0.09 -19.19
C LEU A 4 14.90 1.26 -19.94
N GLY A 5 15.86 2.14 -19.65
CA GLY A 5 15.97 3.44 -20.31
C GLY A 5 15.05 4.53 -19.72
N LEU A 6 14.49 4.35 -18.53
CA LEU A 6 13.75 5.39 -17.84
C LEU A 6 14.72 6.43 -17.23
N GLU A 7 14.30 7.67 -17.16
CA GLU A 7 14.91 8.66 -16.27
C GLU A 7 14.56 8.27 -14.83
N VAL A 8 15.56 8.21 -13.93
CA VAL A 8 15.36 7.74 -12.55
C VAL A 8 15.83 8.78 -11.56
N LYS A 9 14.99 9.11 -10.60
CA LYS A 9 15.28 9.93 -9.43
C LYS A 9 15.24 9.04 -8.19
N THR A 10 16.19 9.21 -7.30
CA THR A 10 16.32 8.41 -6.07
C THR A 10 16.50 9.30 -4.85
N GLY A 11 16.24 8.74 -3.67
CA GLY A 11 16.43 9.44 -2.40
C GLY A 11 15.27 10.32 -1.98
N ILE A 12 14.15 10.28 -2.69
CA ILE A 12 12.97 11.12 -2.41
C ILE A 12 12.29 10.60 -1.14
N GLY A 13 12.17 11.44 -0.12
CA GLY A 13 11.68 11.03 1.19
C GLY A 13 12.58 9.96 1.85
N GLY A 14 13.88 9.99 1.56
CA GLY A 14 14.91 9.07 2.04
C GLY A 14 15.21 7.93 1.07
N TYR A 15 14.32 6.99 0.88
CA TYR A 15 14.53 5.79 0.04
C TYR A 15 13.59 5.70 -1.16
N GLY A 16 12.75 6.68 -1.39
CA GLY A 16 11.84 6.70 -2.52
C GLY A 16 12.55 6.80 -3.85
N VAL A 17 11.93 6.20 -4.87
CA VAL A 17 12.44 6.19 -6.23
C VAL A 17 11.32 6.55 -7.18
N VAL A 18 11.62 7.40 -8.17
CA VAL A 18 10.70 7.72 -9.27
C VAL A 18 11.36 7.37 -10.59
N GLY A 19 10.69 6.53 -11.38
CA GLY A 19 11.03 6.27 -12.77
C GLY A 19 10.11 7.05 -13.69
N ILE A 20 10.65 7.71 -14.71
CA ILE A 20 9.91 8.55 -15.65
C ILE A 20 10.00 7.94 -17.04
N LEU A 21 8.87 7.53 -17.60
CA LEU A 21 8.74 7.06 -18.96
C LEU A 21 7.97 8.10 -19.77
N LYS A 22 8.65 8.79 -20.68
CA LYS A 22 8.03 9.72 -21.63
C LYS A 22 7.68 8.98 -22.91
N GLY A 23 6.41 8.98 -23.28
CA GLY A 23 5.96 8.47 -24.57
C GLY A 23 6.37 9.36 -25.73
N ALA A 24 6.20 8.86 -26.95
CA ALA A 24 6.56 9.57 -28.17
C ALA A 24 5.64 10.76 -28.50
N LYS A 25 4.45 10.81 -27.92
CA LYS A 25 3.44 11.83 -28.22
C LYS A 25 2.99 12.54 -26.93
N PRO A 26 2.62 13.83 -26.99
CA PRO A 26 2.00 14.51 -25.87
C PRO A 26 0.72 13.80 -25.42
N GLY A 27 0.45 13.80 -24.13
CA GLY A 27 -0.75 13.20 -23.55
C GLY A 27 -0.75 13.35 -22.03
N LYS A 28 -1.64 12.62 -21.36
CA LYS A 28 -1.82 12.66 -19.91
C LYS A 28 -0.55 12.26 -19.17
N LYS A 29 -0.41 12.80 -17.99
CA LYS A 29 0.59 12.40 -17.00
C LYS A 29 -0.07 11.47 -15.99
N ILE A 30 0.40 10.24 -15.91
CA ILE A 30 -0.16 9.20 -15.03
C ILE A 30 0.92 8.69 -14.08
N ALA A 31 0.58 8.45 -12.83
CA ALA A 31 1.48 7.81 -11.89
C ALA A 31 0.99 6.41 -11.52
N TRP A 32 1.93 5.47 -11.41
CA TRP A 32 1.74 4.17 -10.79
C TRP A 32 2.56 4.09 -9.51
N ARG A 33 1.90 3.89 -8.37
CA ARG A 33 2.54 3.77 -7.06
C ARG A 33 2.70 2.31 -6.68
N ALA A 34 3.87 1.95 -6.18
CA ALA A 34 4.14 0.71 -5.48
C ALA A 34 4.92 1.02 -4.19
N ASP A 35 4.49 0.48 -3.08
CA ASP A 35 5.27 0.47 -1.86
C ASP A 35 6.41 -0.55 -1.96
N ILE A 36 7.48 -0.36 -1.16
CA ILE A 36 8.68 -1.18 -1.27
C ILE A 36 9.29 -1.58 0.07
N ASP A 37 8.69 -1.19 1.18
CA ASP A 37 9.24 -1.50 2.50
C ASP A 37 8.91 -2.92 2.94
N ALA A 38 9.82 -3.49 3.73
CA ALA A 38 9.68 -4.77 4.38
C ALA A 38 9.44 -4.60 5.87
N MET A 39 8.87 -5.61 6.50
CA MET A 39 8.53 -5.60 7.92
C MET A 39 9.56 -6.37 8.77
N PRO A 40 9.79 -5.94 10.04
CA PRO A 40 10.56 -6.72 10.99
C PRO A 40 9.78 -7.99 11.37
N TYR A 41 10.20 -9.12 10.84
CA TYR A 41 9.54 -10.41 11.07
C TYR A 41 10.56 -11.56 11.07
N LYS A 42 10.56 -12.39 12.12
CA LYS A 42 11.57 -13.41 12.35
C LYS A 42 11.21 -14.81 11.84
N ALA A 43 9.94 -15.06 11.48
CA ALA A 43 9.59 -16.37 10.93
C ALA A 43 10.26 -16.60 9.57
N PRO A 44 10.60 -17.83 9.22
CA PRO A 44 11.24 -18.12 7.94
C PRO A 44 10.30 -17.87 6.76
N ASP A 45 10.86 -17.40 5.67
CA ASP A 45 10.19 -17.40 4.38
C ASP A 45 10.18 -18.79 3.78
N MET A 46 9.03 -19.24 3.29
CA MET A 46 8.84 -20.54 2.65
C MET A 46 8.85 -20.42 1.12
N VAL A 47 9.70 -19.53 0.59
CA VAL A 47 9.82 -19.23 -0.85
C VAL A 47 11.28 -19.30 -1.28
N ASP A 48 11.54 -19.63 -2.53
CA ASP A 48 12.89 -19.76 -3.08
C ASP A 48 13.67 -18.44 -3.13
N PHE A 49 12.96 -17.31 -3.10
CA PHE A 49 13.50 -15.95 -3.08
C PHE A 49 13.41 -15.28 -1.70
N ALA A 50 13.54 -16.07 -0.65
CA ALA A 50 13.49 -15.61 0.74
C ALA A 50 14.42 -14.42 1.02
N SER A 51 14.04 -13.59 1.99
CA SER A 51 14.86 -12.46 2.43
C SER A 51 16.25 -12.92 2.86
N LYS A 52 17.28 -12.18 2.44
CA LYS A 52 18.67 -12.36 2.87
C LYS A 52 19.01 -11.53 4.11
N ASN A 53 18.09 -10.71 4.58
CA ASN A 53 18.24 -9.88 5.76
C ASN A 53 17.55 -10.58 6.93
N GLU A 54 18.33 -11.01 7.94
CA GLU A 54 17.79 -11.68 9.10
C GLU A 54 16.78 -10.79 9.84
N GLY A 55 15.63 -11.36 10.18
CA GLY A 55 14.58 -10.68 10.92
C GLY A 55 13.80 -9.63 10.16
N VAL A 56 13.99 -9.53 8.84
CA VAL A 56 13.24 -8.61 7.98
C VAL A 56 12.77 -9.35 6.73
N ARG A 57 11.49 -9.25 6.40
CA ARG A 57 10.93 -9.87 5.19
C ARG A 57 9.67 -9.16 4.71
N HIS A 58 9.29 -9.42 3.48
CA HIS A 58 8.01 -9.00 2.93
C HIS A 58 6.90 -9.96 3.36
N ILE A 59 5.99 -9.51 4.21
CA ILE A 59 4.79 -10.25 4.62
C ILE A 59 3.50 -9.57 4.15
N CYS A 60 3.59 -8.34 3.66
CA CYS A 60 2.49 -7.57 3.12
C CYS A 60 2.46 -7.55 1.58
N GLY A 61 3.45 -8.17 0.92
CA GLY A 61 3.47 -8.30 -0.54
C GLY A 61 4.04 -7.10 -1.29
N HIS A 62 4.75 -6.19 -0.63
CA HIS A 62 5.33 -5.01 -1.29
C HIS A 62 6.42 -5.38 -2.32
N ASP A 63 7.09 -6.50 -2.17
CA ASP A 63 7.96 -7.09 -3.19
C ASP A 63 7.20 -7.44 -4.49
N LEU A 64 5.98 -7.97 -4.37
CA LEU A 64 5.11 -8.24 -5.51
C LEU A 64 4.61 -6.93 -6.15
N HIS A 65 4.28 -5.92 -5.34
CA HIS A 65 3.88 -4.60 -5.86
C HIS A 65 5.01 -3.97 -6.69
N ALA A 66 6.24 -4.01 -6.17
CA ALA A 66 7.42 -3.54 -6.88
C ALA A 66 7.68 -4.34 -8.17
N ALA A 67 7.53 -5.67 -8.12
CA ALA A 67 7.69 -6.54 -9.29
C ALA A 67 6.65 -6.24 -10.37
N VAL A 68 5.39 -6.04 -10.00
CA VAL A 68 4.32 -5.65 -10.93
C VAL A 68 4.62 -4.30 -11.57
N ALA A 69 5.02 -3.29 -10.78
CA ALA A 69 5.39 -1.97 -11.31
C ALA A 69 6.54 -2.06 -12.32
N LEU A 70 7.55 -2.88 -12.05
CA LEU A 70 8.65 -3.14 -12.98
C LEU A 70 8.19 -3.88 -14.23
N GLY A 71 7.27 -4.84 -14.10
CA GLY A 71 6.67 -5.55 -15.22
C GLY A 71 5.89 -4.61 -16.15
N ILE A 72 5.06 -3.72 -15.56
CA ILE A 72 4.34 -2.68 -16.30
C ILE A 72 5.34 -1.77 -17.03
N ALA A 73 6.39 -1.30 -16.34
CA ALA A 73 7.41 -0.46 -16.93
C ALA A 73 8.09 -1.14 -18.14
N ASN A 74 8.43 -2.43 -18.01
CA ASN A 74 9.05 -3.19 -19.09
C ASN A 74 8.17 -3.26 -20.33
N VAL A 75 6.89 -3.61 -20.16
CA VAL A 75 5.93 -3.70 -21.26
C VAL A 75 5.71 -2.34 -21.94
N LEU A 76 5.60 -1.28 -21.14
CA LEU A 76 5.34 0.07 -21.68
C LEU A 76 6.55 0.67 -22.38
N VAL A 77 7.78 0.32 -21.96
CA VAL A 77 8.99 0.70 -22.69
C VAL A 77 9.03 0.12 -24.10
N GLU A 78 8.61 -1.14 -24.27
CA GLU A 78 8.49 -1.77 -25.60
C GLU A 78 7.47 -1.07 -26.50
N GLN A 79 6.46 -0.41 -25.90
CA GLN A 79 5.41 0.33 -26.59
C GLN A 79 5.65 1.84 -26.66
N LYS A 80 6.85 2.31 -26.26
CA LYS A 80 7.16 3.75 -26.09
C LYS A 80 6.80 4.60 -27.31
N GLU A 81 7.03 4.10 -28.53
CA GLU A 81 6.75 4.82 -29.78
C GLU A 81 5.25 5.03 -30.03
N ASN A 82 4.41 4.19 -29.42
CA ASN A 82 2.95 4.28 -29.51
C ASN A 82 2.34 4.98 -28.28
N LEU A 83 3.12 5.14 -27.23
CA LEU A 83 2.68 5.70 -25.96
C LEU A 83 2.45 7.20 -26.07
N THR A 84 1.32 7.67 -25.57
CA THR A 84 1.00 9.10 -25.43
C THR A 84 1.10 9.51 -23.97
N GLY A 85 1.73 10.66 -23.71
CA GLY A 85 1.86 11.20 -22.36
C GLY A 85 3.12 10.72 -21.60
N THR A 86 3.07 10.80 -20.30
CA THR A 86 4.17 10.44 -19.40
C THR A 86 3.66 9.54 -18.30
N ILE A 87 4.41 8.50 -18.00
CA ILE A 87 4.11 7.60 -16.89
C ILE A 87 5.22 7.72 -15.84
N TYR A 88 4.81 7.98 -14.60
CA TYR A 88 5.66 8.02 -13.44
C TYR A 88 5.48 6.74 -12.62
N PHE A 89 6.56 6.01 -12.38
CA PHE A 89 6.61 4.87 -11.50
C PHE A 89 7.15 5.32 -10.15
N VAL A 90 6.28 5.43 -9.15
CA VAL A 90 6.61 5.91 -7.81
C VAL A 90 6.78 4.72 -6.88
N PHE A 91 8.01 4.47 -6.44
CA PHE A 91 8.32 3.44 -5.45
C PHE A 91 8.44 4.08 -4.08
N GLN A 92 7.44 3.82 -3.24
CA GLN A 92 7.27 4.48 -1.95
C GLN A 92 7.85 3.63 -0.82
N PRO A 93 8.76 4.16 0.01
CA PRO A 93 9.19 3.51 1.26
C PRO A 93 8.18 3.73 2.39
N SER A 94 8.37 3.02 3.50
CA SER A 94 7.72 3.31 4.80
C SER A 94 6.20 3.42 4.75
N GLU A 95 5.54 2.54 4.00
CA GLU A 95 4.08 2.44 3.96
C GLU A 95 3.56 1.94 5.31
N GLU A 96 4.17 0.89 5.87
CA GLU A 96 3.75 0.20 7.08
C GLU A 96 3.73 1.08 8.35
N ASN A 97 4.41 2.19 8.32
CA ASN A 97 4.40 3.17 9.41
C ASN A 97 3.66 4.47 9.05
N ILE A 98 3.01 4.52 7.87
CA ILE A 98 2.18 5.62 7.36
C ILE A 98 2.97 6.95 7.21
N LYS A 99 4.28 6.89 7.01
CA LYS A 99 5.14 8.08 6.92
C LYS A 99 5.76 8.31 5.54
N GLY A 100 5.88 7.24 4.74
CA GLY A 100 6.66 7.30 3.51
C GLY A 100 6.08 8.21 2.44
N ALA A 101 4.77 8.17 2.23
CA ALA A 101 4.11 9.04 1.27
C ALA A 101 4.28 10.51 1.65
N LEU A 102 4.03 10.86 2.91
CA LEU A 102 4.20 12.23 3.41
C LEU A 102 5.67 12.69 3.26
N ALA A 103 6.63 11.85 3.64
CA ALA A 103 8.05 12.18 3.50
C ALA A 103 8.45 12.44 2.03
N MET A 104 7.91 11.67 1.08
CA MET A 104 8.15 11.93 -0.35
C MET A 104 7.50 13.23 -0.81
N ILE A 105 6.31 13.56 -0.32
CA ILE A 105 5.60 14.82 -0.64
C ILE A 105 6.38 16.01 -0.09
N ASP A 106 6.78 15.95 1.18
CA ASP A 106 7.55 17.00 1.84
C ASP A 106 8.92 17.23 1.17
N ASP A 107 9.48 16.19 0.54
CA ASP A 107 10.72 16.24 -0.24
C ASP A 107 10.51 16.63 -1.72
N GLY A 108 9.33 17.15 -2.06
CA GLY A 108 9.03 17.75 -3.36
C GLY A 108 8.59 16.76 -4.45
N LEU A 109 8.01 15.62 -4.08
CA LEU A 109 7.53 14.65 -5.07
C LEU A 109 6.62 15.31 -6.11
N PHE A 110 5.62 16.07 -5.67
CA PHE A 110 4.65 16.70 -6.58
C PHE A 110 5.15 17.99 -7.24
N ASP A 111 6.28 18.52 -6.79
CA ASP A 111 7.01 19.56 -7.54
C ASP A 111 7.80 18.95 -8.71
N MET A 112 8.20 17.68 -8.56
CA MET A 112 8.95 16.92 -9.57
C MET A 112 8.03 16.26 -10.60
N ILE A 113 6.88 15.73 -10.15
CA ILE A 113 5.89 15.08 -11.00
C ILE A 113 4.52 15.75 -10.80
N GLU A 114 3.77 15.88 -11.87
CA GLU A 114 2.42 16.47 -11.83
C GLU A 114 1.44 15.49 -12.47
N PRO A 115 1.12 14.36 -11.81
CA PRO A 115 0.22 13.38 -12.40
C PRO A 115 -1.23 13.89 -12.37
N GLU A 116 -1.94 13.70 -13.46
CA GLU A 116 -3.38 13.95 -13.56
C GLU A 116 -4.19 12.80 -12.94
N GLU A 117 -3.61 11.60 -12.96
CA GLU A 117 -4.20 10.39 -12.40
C GLU A 117 -3.12 9.57 -11.70
N MET A 118 -3.47 8.94 -10.58
CA MET A 118 -2.57 8.08 -9.82
C MET A 118 -3.23 6.73 -9.54
N TYR A 119 -2.51 5.67 -9.82
CA TYR A 119 -2.96 4.29 -9.64
C TYR A 119 -2.04 3.56 -8.67
N ALA A 120 -2.63 2.65 -7.90
CA ALA A 120 -1.92 1.71 -7.06
C ALA A 120 -2.69 0.40 -7.00
N MET A 121 -2.02 -0.67 -6.60
CA MET A 121 -2.66 -1.93 -6.27
C MET A 121 -2.12 -2.46 -4.95
N HIS A 122 -2.90 -3.29 -4.30
CA HIS A 122 -2.44 -4.11 -3.18
C HIS A 122 -2.83 -5.57 -3.42
N VAL A 123 -1.91 -6.49 -3.18
CA VAL A 123 -2.22 -7.93 -3.20
C VAL A 123 -3.12 -8.26 -2.03
N THR A 124 -4.09 -9.13 -2.26
CA THR A 124 -5.09 -9.54 -1.26
C THR A 124 -5.31 -11.04 -1.35
N PRO A 125 -5.81 -11.70 -0.31
CA PRO A 125 -6.11 -13.14 -0.32
C PRO A 125 -7.40 -13.46 -1.08
N PHE A 126 -7.71 -12.76 -2.16
CA PHE A 126 -8.80 -13.08 -3.05
C PHE A 126 -8.41 -14.22 -4.01
N PRO A 127 -9.39 -14.90 -4.62
CA PRO A 127 -9.11 -15.90 -5.64
C PRO A 127 -8.25 -15.34 -6.77
N ALA A 128 -7.29 -16.14 -7.26
CA ALA A 128 -6.41 -15.74 -8.35
C ALA A 128 -7.20 -15.28 -9.58
N GLY A 129 -6.76 -14.20 -10.22
CA GLY A 129 -7.44 -13.58 -11.35
C GLY A 129 -8.55 -12.59 -10.96
N THR A 130 -8.80 -12.39 -9.68
CA THR A 130 -9.76 -11.39 -9.21
C THR A 130 -9.08 -10.03 -9.05
N ILE A 131 -9.73 -8.98 -9.55
CA ILE A 131 -9.40 -7.59 -9.26
C ILE A 131 -10.62 -7.00 -8.55
N ALA A 132 -10.41 -6.47 -7.34
CA ALA A 132 -11.44 -5.77 -6.58
C ALA A 132 -11.16 -4.27 -6.60
N THR A 133 -12.19 -3.49 -6.84
CA THR A 133 -12.15 -2.02 -6.75
C THR A 133 -13.51 -1.50 -6.32
N LYS A 134 -13.54 -0.33 -5.74
CA LYS A 134 -14.74 0.32 -5.22
C LYS A 134 -14.68 1.81 -5.60
N PRO A 135 -15.78 2.41 -6.02
CA PRO A 135 -15.84 3.87 -6.21
C PRO A 135 -15.70 4.59 -4.87
N GLU A 136 -15.17 5.81 -4.91
CA GLU A 136 -14.93 6.67 -3.75
C GLU A 136 -13.85 6.11 -2.81
N GLU A 137 -14.17 5.81 -1.56
CA GLU A 137 -13.24 5.32 -0.57
C GLU A 137 -13.09 3.80 -0.65
N MET A 138 -11.89 3.33 -0.94
CA MET A 138 -11.60 1.89 -1.00
C MET A 138 -11.08 1.32 0.33
N PHE A 139 -10.35 2.13 1.10
CA PHE A 139 -9.80 1.75 2.40
C PHE A 139 -10.26 2.74 3.46
N SER A 140 -10.45 2.22 4.67
CA SER A 140 -10.78 3.06 5.83
C SER A 140 -9.59 3.93 6.24
N ASP A 141 -9.88 5.07 6.85
CA ASP A 141 -8.88 5.88 7.55
C ASP A 141 -8.33 5.12 8.78
N TYR A 142 -7.07 5.35 9.11
CA TYR A 142 -6.41 4.69 10.22
C TYR A 142 -6.14 5.68 11.35
N LYS A 143 -6.67 5.39 12.55
CA LYS A 143 -6.45 6.19 13.74
C LYS A 143 -5.91 5.33 14.87
N LYS A 144 -4.83 5.79 15.50
CA LYS A 144 -4.29 5.17 16.70
C LYS A 144 -4.85 5.87 17.94
N VAL A 145 -5.39 5.09 18.86
CA VAL A 145 -5.86 5.58 20.16
C VAL A 145 -5.06 4.88 21.26
N ASP A 146 -4.35 5.67 22.07
CA ASP A 146 -3.62 5.17 23.24
C ASP A 146 -4.39 5.52 24.51
N LEU A 147 -4.86 4.52 25.23
CA LEU A 147 -5.49 4.67 26.54
C LEU A 147 -4.47 4.41 27.64
N VAL A 148 -4.15 5.44 28.42
CA VAL A 148 -3.14 5.35 29.49
C VAL A 148 -3.82 5.43 30.86
N PHE A 149 -3.78 4.34 31.61
CA PHE A 149 -4.29 4.27 32.98
C PHE A 149 -3.15 4.39 33.99
N LYS A 150 -3.29 5.30 34.97
CA LYS A 150 -2.26 5.55 36.00
C LYS A 150 -2.50 4.79 37.31
N ASN A 151 -3.42 3.85 37.34
CA ASN A 151 -3.73 3.08 38.56
C ASN A 151 -3.05 1.72 38.51
N LYS A 152 -2.49 1.28 39.66
CA LYS A 152 -1.81 0.00 39.80
C LYS A 152 -2.70 -1.11 40.38
N THR A 153 -3.90 -0.78 40.80
CA THR A 153 -4.85 -1.74 41.38
C THR A 153 -5.94 -2.09 40.39
N ASN A 154 -6.17 -3.38 40.18
CA ASN A 154 -7.22 -3.92 39.32
C ASN A 154 -7.00 -3.65 37.81
N SER A 155 -5.86 -4.13 37.28
CA SER A 155 -5.48 -4.00 35.85
C SER A 155 -6.53 -4.58 34.90
N ASP A 156 -7.18 -5.68 35.26
CA ASP A 156 -8.14 -6.38 34.41
C ASP A 156 -9.43 -5.56 34.22
N ALA A 157 -9.92 -4.92 35.29
CA ALA A 157 -11.09 -4.04 35.17
C ALA A 157 -10.78 -2.79 34.33
N LEU A 158 -9.56 -2.24 34.42
CA LEU A 158 -9.15 -1.11 33.60
C LEU A 158 -8.98 -1.52 32.13
N PHE A 159 -8.47 -2.71 31.86
CA PHE A 159 -8.37 -3.27 30.51
C PHE A 159 -9.76 -3.45 29.90
N GLU A 160 -10.70 -4.09 30.62
CA GLU A 160 -12.06 -4.27 30.14
C GLU A 160 -12.80 -2.95 29.94
N PHE A 161 -12.61 -1.97 30.82
CA PHE A 161 -13.13 -0.61 30.61
C PHE A 161 -12.59 0.02 29.32
N GLY A 162 -11.29 -0.05 29.11
CA GLY A 162 -10.65 0.49 27.89
C GLY A 162 -11.16 -0.22 26.63
N LYS A 163 -11.27 -1.54 26.66
CA LYS A 163 -11.82 -2.35 25.60
C LYS A 163 -13.26 -1.95 25.26
N GLN A 164 -14.13 -1.81 26.27
CA GLN A 164 -15.51 -1.40 26.05
C GLN A 164 -15.62 0.02 25.51
N ALA A 165 -14.77 0.94 25.97
CA ALA A 165 -14.71 2.30 25.45
C ALA A 165 -14.32 2.33 23.95
N ILE A 166 -13.38 1.50 23.52
CA ILE A 166 -13.01 1.37 22.09
C ILE A 166 -14.15 0.73 21.30
N LEU A 167 -14.72 -0.37 21.78
CA LEU A 167 -15.81 -1.06 21.12
C LEU A 167 -17.07 -0.17 20.98
N SER A 168 -17.28 0.78 21.89
CA SER A 168 -18.39 1.74 21.78
C SER A 168 -18.25 2.72 20.61
N LEU A 169 -17.05 2.83 20.02
CA LEU A 169 -16.78 3.63 18.83
C LEU A 169 -16.95 2.81 17.54
N GLU A 170 -17.18 1.51 17.66
CA GLU A 170 -17.38 0.63 16.51
C GLU A 170 -18.64 1.01 15.74
N ASN A 171 -18.50 1.22 14.44
CA ASN A 171 -19.60 1.51 13.52
C ASN A 171 -19.74 0.45 12.42
N VAL A 172 -18.97 -0.62 12.51
CA VAL A 172 -19.07 -1.78 11.61
C VAL A 172 -20.35 -2.56 11.93
N ALA A 173 -21.06 -2.99 10.89
CA ALA A 173 -22.24 -3.83 11.10
C ALA A 173 -21.87 -5.11 11.88
N PRO A 174 -22.60 -5.48 12.97
CA PRO A 174 -22.26 -6.64 13.80
C PRO A 174 -22.19 -7.97 13.03
N GLU A 175 -22.94 -8.09 11.95
CA GLU A 175 -22.92 -9.21 11.01
C GLU A 175 -21.73 -9.22 10.06
N SER A 176 -21.03 -8.10 9.89
CA SER A 176 -19.82 -8.00 9.10
C SER A 176 -18.68 -8.75 9.80
N LYS A 177 -18.25 -9.84 9.25
CA LYS A 177 -17.15 -10.66 9.75
C LYS A 177 -15.90 -10.48 8.87
N PHE A 178 -15.60 -9.24 8.50
CA PHE A 178 -14.55 -8.90 7.56
C PHE A 178 -13.15 -9.37 8.00
N TRP A 179 -12.91 -9.48 9.32
CA TRP A 179 -11.65 -10.02 9.87
C TRP A 179 -11.47 -11.53 9.66
N ASN A 180 -12.51 -12.25 9.25
CA ASN A 180 -12.39 -13.66 8.92
C ASN A 180 -11.92 -13.78 7.47
N MET A 181 -10.72 -14.32 7.26
CA MET A 181 -10.13 -14.48 5.92
C MET A 181 -11.04 -15.20 4.92
N GLN A 182 -11.86 -16.15 5.38
CA GLN A 182 -12.83 -16.86 4.52
C GLN A 182 -13.94 -15.94 4.00
N ASN A 183 -14.23 -14.85 4.72
CA ASN A 183 -15.28 -13.92 4.38
C ASN A 183 -14.75 -12.65 3.68
N MET A 184 -13.44 -12.48 3.57
CA MET A 184 -12.85 -11.24 3.06
C MET A 184 -13.36 -10.82 1.69
N GLY A 185 -13.56 -11.77 0.79
CA GLY A 185 -14.09 -11.54 -0.55
C GLY A 185 -15.61 -11.53 -0.67
N ASP A 186 -16.34 -11.73 0.44
CA ASP A 186 -17.80 -11.77 0.41
C ASP A 186 -18.38 -10.35 0.37
N PRO A 187 -19.16 -9.98 -0.66
CA PRO A 187 -19.71 -8.64 -0.79
C PRO A 187 -20.77 -8.28 0.27
N GLN A 188 -21.27 -9.27 1.02
CA GLN A 188 -22.29 -9.06 2.04
C GLN A 188 -21.72 -8.96 3.47
N ILE A 189 -20.61 -9.66 3.75
CA ILE A 189 -20.06 -9.76 5.10
C ILE A 189 -18.55 -9.54 5.17
N GLY A 190 -17.90 -9.37 4.02
CA GLY A 190 -16.46 -9.15 3.92
C GLY A 190 -16.05 -7.66 3.92
N ILE A 191 -14.79 -7.40 3.67
CA ILE A 191 -14.25 -6.02 3.66
C ILE A 191 -14.84 -5.15 2.54
N THR A 192 -15.41 -5.77 1.51
CA THR A 192 -16.08 -5.06 0.42
C THR A 192 -17.53 -4.67 0.74
N HIS A 193 -18.04 -5.05 1.90
CA HIS A 193 -19.37 -4.65 2.33
C HIS A 193 -19.41 -3.14 2.61
N PRO A 194 -20.42 -2.37 2.13
CA PRO A 194 -20.47 -0.92 2.27
C PRO A 194 -20.39 -0.38 3.70
N LYS A 195 -20.72 -1.21 4.70
CA LYS A 195 -20.65 -0.85 6.13
C LYS A 195 -19.42 -1.43 6.85
N SER A 196 -18.49 -2.05 6.12
CA SER A 196 -17.28 -2.63 6.70
C SER A 196 -16.08 -1.69 6.62
N ILE A 197 -16.28 -0.53 6.03
CA ILE A 197 -15.25 0.51 5.84
C ILE A 197 -15.80 1.83 6.34
#